data_037391ca35a253e6dc0408b411c8572f
#
_entry.id   037391ca35a253e6dc0408b411c8572f
#
_cell.length_a   1.000
_cell.length_b   1.000
_cell.length_c   1.000
_cell.angle_alpha   90.00
_cell.angle_beta   90.00
_cell.angle_gamma   90.00
#
_symmetry.space_group_name_H-M   'P 1'
#
loop_
_entity.id
_entity.type
_entity.pdbx_description
1 polymer ?
#
loop_
_entity_poly.entity_id
_entity_poly.type
_entity_poly.pdbx_seq_one_letter_code
_entity_poly.pdbx_strand_id
1 'polypeptide(L)'
;YQLEFRENLLDGVFEEFYPEGTAKKVVNYQKGLLHGDFFEFSKEGELLLSGTYFQGEKSGDWFVYRSDGSLKSEYTYQNNVLNGFSIAYYASGQVAERIPFQMGEINGIYESFFPDGGPKQRVVFVDGQEQGEFTQFHADGKLAIVANFSKGILEGIWEDYDDQGRLLSKGMYQQGDRVGEWKEVYPAVSEFYQK
;
A
#
# COMPACT_ATOMS: atom_id res chain seq x y z
N TYR A 1 -26.06 9.16 22.49
CA TYR A 1 -25.18 8.06 22.96
C TYR A 1 -26.06 7.03 23.65
N GLN A 2 -25.84 5.74 23.34
CA GLN A 2 -26.38 4.62 24.11
C GLN A 2 -25.19 3.94 24.78
N LEU A 3 -25.26 3.75 26.12
CA LEU A 3 -24.16 3.25 26.93
C LEU A 3 -24.63 2.07 27.78
N GLU A 4 -23.88 0.99 27.75
CA GLU A 4 -24.07 -0.15 28.61
C GLU A 4 -22.93 -0.21 29.63
N PHE A 5 -23.28 -0.46 30.90
CA PHE A 5 -22.33 -0.58 32.00
C PHE A 5 -22.49 -1.88 32.75
N ARG A 6 -21.37 -2.50 33.08
CA ARG A 6 -21.29 -3.65 33.99
C ARG A 6 -20.20 -3.37 35.03
N GLU A 7 -20.52 -3.50 36.30
CA GLU A 7 -19.56 -3.23 37.40
C GLU A 7 -18.91 -1.84 37.31
N ASN A 8 -19.66 -0.82 36.91
CA ASN A 8 -19.20 0.57 36.70
C ASN A 8 -18.19 0.75 35.55
N LEU A 9 -18.00 -0.27 34.69
CA LEU A 9 -17.20 -0.17 33.49
C LEU A 9 -18.08 -0.27 32.25
N LEU A 10 -17.68 0.40 31.17
CA LEU A 10 -18.32 0.22 29.87
C LEU A 10 -18.20 -1.27 29.46
N ASP A 11 -19.35 -1.90 29.16
CA ASP A 11 -19.40 -3.30 28.78
C ASP A 11 -20.62 -3.50 27.86
N GLY A 12 -20.38 -3.72 26.57
CA GLY A 12 -21.39 -3.81 25.52
C GLY A 12 -21.18 -2.81 24.42
N VAL A 13 -22.25 -2.58 23.65
CA VAL A 13 -22.24 -1.69 22.48
C VAL A 13 -22.30 -0.24 22.90
N PHE A 14 -21.46 0.57 22.31
CA PHE A 14 -21.51 2.03 22.35
C PHE A 14 -21.84 2.58 20.96
N GLU A 15 -22.85 3.42 20.89
CA GLU A 15 -23.25 4.10 19.68
C GLU A 15 -23.14 5.62 19.84
N GLU A 16 -22.47 6.27 18.92
CA GLU A 16 -22.40 7.70 18.74
C GLU A 16 -23.20 8.08 17.50
N PHE A 17 -23.99 9.16 17.58
CA PHE A 17 -24.81 9.63 16.48
C PHE A 17 -24.44 11.04 16.06
N TYR A 18 -24.61 11.35 14.80
CA TYR A 18 -24.64 12.72 14.29
C TYR A 18 -25.86 13.47 14.82
N PRO A 19 -25.84 14.82 14.80
CA PRO A 19 -27.02 15.62 15.24
C PRO A 19 -28.33 15.28 14.51
N GLU A 20 -28.22 14.82 13.28
CA GLU A 20 -29.31 14.42 12.40
C GLU A 20 -29.91 13.04 12.76
N GLY A 21 -29.28 12.31 13.69
CA GLY A 21 -29.70 10.99 14.15
C GLY A 21 -29.08 9.80 13.42
N THR A 22 -28.24 10.04 12.41
CA THR A 22 -27.50 8.97 11.72
C THR A 22 -26.40 8.46 12.64
N ALA A 23 -26.17 7.15 12.67
CA ALA A 23 -25.05 6.56 13.40
C ALA A 23 -23.74 7.11 12.85
N LYS A 24 -22.86 7.55 13.75
CA LYS A 24 -21.51 8.02 13.42
C LYS A 24 -20.47 6.96 13.72
N LYS A 25 -20.64 6.28 14.85
CA LYS A 25 -19.70 5.27 15.31
C LYS A 25 -20.45 4.20 16.11
N VAL A 26 -20.08 2.95 15.85
CA VAL A 26 -20.53 1.80 16.63
C VAL A 26 -19.30 1.03 17.06
N VAL A 27 -19.14 0.81 18.37
CA VAL A 27 -18.02 0.10 18.94
C VAL A 27 -18.48 -0.79 20.07
N ASN A 28 -17.71 -1.84 20.34
CA ASN A 28 -17.95 -2.71 21.49
C ASN A 28 -16.91 -2.47 22.57
N TYR A 29 -17.37 -2.51 23.83
CA TYR A 29 -16.52 -2.46 25.02
C TYR A 29 -16.64 -3.75 25.82
N GLN A 30 -15.54 -4.18 26.39
CA GLN A 30 -15.50 -5.23 27.40
C GLN A 30 -14.62 -4.76 28.57
N LYS A 31 -15.21 -4.70 29.77
CA LYS A 31 -14.51 -4.22 30.98
C LYS A 31 -13.81 -2.88 30.81
N GLY A 32 -14.46 -1.95 30.12
CA GLY A 32 -13.96 -0.58 29.87
C GLY A 32 -12.95 -0.45 28.74
N LEU A 33 -12.58 -1.53 28.05
CA LEU A 33 -11.67 -1.51 26.92
C LEU A 33 -12.43 -1.78 25.62
N LEU A 34 -12.01 -1.15 24.53
CA LEU A 34 -12.50 -1.49 23.18
C LEU A 34 -12.25 -2.99 22.91
N HIS A 35 -13.29 -3.72 22.52
CA HIS A 35 -13.21 -5.13 22.28
C HIS A 35 -14.29 -5.61 21.31
N GLY A 36 -13.92 -6.23 20.20
CA GLY A 36 -14.83 -6.62 19.14
C GLY A 36 -14.92 -5.59 18.03
N ASP A 37 -16.03 -5.59 17.32
CA ASP A 37 -16.19 -4.84 16.08
C ASP A 37 -16.24 -3.33 16.29
N PHE A 38 -15.69 -2.63 15.31
CA PHE A 38 -15.65 -1.19 15.17
C PHE A 38 -16.21 -0.79 13.81
N PHE A 39 -17.14 0.18 13.80
CA PHE A 39 -17.67 0.78 12.59
C PHE A 39 -17.72 2.30 12.72
N GLU A 40 -17.34 3.00 11.64
CA GLU A 40 -17.48 4.44 11.52
C GLU A 40 -18.20 4.77 10.21
N PHE A 41 -19.17 5.69 10.28
CA PHE A 41 -20.05 6.05 9.18
C PHE A 41 -19.96 7.54 8.86
N SER A 42 -20.29 7.90 7.60
CA SER A 42 -20.52 9.27 7.17
C SER A 42 -21.84 9.84 7.73
N LYS A 43 -22.06 11.14 7.55
CA LYS A 43 -23.36 11.76 7.90
C LYS A 43 -24.51 11.20 7.08
N GLU A 44 -24.23 10.73 5.88
CA GLU A 44 -25.18 10.10 4.96
C GLU A 44 -25.45 8.63 5.32
N GLY A 45 -24.71 8.07 6.31
CA GLY A 45 -24.84 6.69 6.78
C GLY A 45 -23.99 5.68 6.02
N GLU A 46 -23.07 6.15 5.19
CA GLU A 46 -22.15 5.28 4.44
C GLU A 46 -21.04 4.78 5.37
N LEU A 47 -20.70 3.48 5.27
CA LEU A 47 -19.58 2.90 6.02
C LEU A 47 -18.25 3.47 5.50
N LEU A 48 -17.47 4.09 6.39
CA LEU A 48 -16.15 4.67 6.06
C LEU A 48 -14.99 3.81 6.54
N LEU A 49 -15.16 3.16 7.71
CA LEU A 49 -14.11 2.39 8.35
C LEU A 49 -14.72 1.23 9.13
N SER A 50 -14.15 0.05 9.01
CA SER A 50 -14.47 -1.09 9.87
C SER A 50 -13.20 -1.84 10.28
N GLY A 51 -13.30 -2.55 11.40
CA GLY A 51 -12.20 -3.36 11.92
C GLY A 51 -12.55 -3.96 13.26
N THR A 52 -11.56 -4.50 13.94
CA THR A 52 -11.73 -5.17 15.23
C THR A 52 -10.72 -4.66 16.23
N TYR A 53 -11.19 -4.47 17.46
CA TYR A 53 -10.32 -4.23 18.62
C TYR A 53 -10.25 -5.48 19.51
N PHE A 54 -9.09 -5.73 20.06
CA PHE A 54 -8.86 -6.70 21.09
C PHE A 54 -8.14 -6.04 22.28
N GLN A 55 -8.81 -6.00 23.44
CA GLN A 55 -8.28 -5.39 24.68
C GLN A 55 -7.77 -3.95 24.49
N GLY A 56 -8.47 -3.12 23.72
CA GLY A 56 -8.14 -1.72 23.45
C GLY A 56 -7.21 -1.49 22.27
N GLU A 57 -6.71 -2.54 21.64
CA GLU A 57 -5.76 -2.47 20.54
C GLU A 57 -6.37 -2.95 19.23
N LYS A 58 -6.02 -2.30 18.12
CA LYS A 58 -6.41 -2.75 16.77
C LYS A 58 -5.84 -4.14 16.52
N SER A 59 -6.66 -5.05 16.01
CA SER A 59 -6.32 -6.44 15.74
C SER A 59 -7.00 -6.93 14.47
N GLY A 60 -6.33 -7.79 13.68
CA GLY A 60 -6.88 -8.31 12.44
C GLY A 60 -7.00 -7.26 11.33
N ASP A 61 -7.93 -7.50 10.42
CA ASP A 61 -8.07 -6.68 9.24
C ASP A 61 -8.94 -5.45 9.48
N TRP A 62 -8.49 -4.32 8.94
CA TRP A 62 -9.15 -3.02 8.97
C TRP A 62 -9.40 -2.54 7.56
N PHE A 63 -10.63 -2.11 7.29
CA PHE A 63 -11.10 -1.75 5.96
C PHE A 63 -11.52 -0.29 5.91
N VAL A 64 -11.01 0.45 4.93
CA VAL A 64 -11.40 1.83 4.62
C VAL A 64 -12.21 1.83 3.34
N TYR A 65 -13.35 2.49 3.34
CA TYR A 65 -14.28 2.55 2.21
C TYR A 65 -14.33 3.95 1.61
N ARG A 66 -14.72 4.04 0.36
CA ARG A 66 -15.09 5.27 -0.32
C ARG A 66 -16.58 5.57 -0.07
N SER A 67 -17.00 6.79 -0.39
CA SER A 67 -18.39 7.21 -0.28
C SER A 67 -19.38 6.44 -1.18
N ASP A 68 -18.89 5.75 -2.21
CA ASP A 68 -19.68 4.87 -3.05
C ASP A 68 -19.80 3.42 -2.49
N GLY A 69 -19.23 3.18 -1.30
CA GLY A 69 -19.17 1.88 -0.64
C GLY A 69 -18.07 0.96 -1.15
N SER A 70 -17.33 1.35 -2.17
CA SER A 70 -16.21 0.54 -2.67
C SER A 70 -15.03 0.54 -1.70
N LEU A 71 -14.29 -0.57 -1.63
CA LEU A 71 -13.11 -0.69 -0.79
C LEU A 71 -12.00 0.21 -1.33
N LYS A 72 -11.45 1.06 -0.45
CA LYS A 72 -10.34 1.95 -0.76
C LYS A 72 -9.00 1.34 -0.35
N SER A 73 -8.94 0.79 0.86
CA SER A 73 -7.74 0.14 1.38
C SER A 73 -8.06 -0.80 2.52
N GLU A 74 -7.17 -1.76 2.74
CA GLU A 74 -7.19 -2.65 3.90
C GLU A 74 -5.82 -2.71 4.54
N TYR A 75 -5.80 -3.01 5.85
CA TYR A 75 -4.61 -3.04 6.69
C TYR A 75 -4.73 -4.18 7.68
N THR A 76 -3.68 -4.95 7.88
CA THR A 76 -3.66 -5.98 8.93
C THR A 76 -2.87 -5.48 10.13
N TYR A 77 -3.51 -5.47 11.31
CA TYR A 77 -2.92 -5.03 12.57
C TYR A 77 -2.73 -6.19 13.55
N GLN A 78 -1.69 -6.10 14.33
CA GLN A 78 -1.46 -6.88 15.54
C GLN A 78 -1.04 -5.93 16.65
N ASN A 79 -1.86 -5.80 17.71
CA ASN A 79 -1.60 -4.93 18.86
C ASN A 79 -1.27 -3.47 18.44
N ASN A 80 -2.15 -2.85 17.65
CA ASN A 80 -1.99 -1.51 17.06
C ASN A 80 -0.85 -1.35 16.05
N VAL A 81 -0.04 -2.37 15.79
CA VAL A 81 1.10 -2.31 14.87
C VAL A 81 0.72 -3.00 13.56
N LEU A 82 1.07 -2.40 12.43
CA LEU A 82 0.90 -3.04 11.13
C LEU A 82 1.75 -4.31 11.09
N ASN A 83 1.09 -5.46 10.86
CA ASN A 83 1.73 -6.76 10.78
C ASN A 83 0.94 -7.68 9.84
N GLY A 84 1.35 -7.75 8.60
CA GLY A 84 0.63 -8.33 7.48
C GLY A 84 0.65 -7.39 6.29
N PHE A 85 -0.40 -7.35 5.49
CA PHE A 85 -0.44 -6.48 4.31
C PHE A 85 -1.19 -5.17 4.57
N SER A 86 -0.70 -4.11 3.91
CA SER A 86 -1.49 -2.94 3.54
C SER A 86 -1.77 -3.03 2.04
N ILE A 87 -3.04 -2.99 1.65
CA ILE A 87 -3.46 -3.08 0.26
C ILE A 87 -4.30 -1.86 -0.08
N ALA A 88 -3.95 -1.17 -1.17
CA ALA A 88 -4.74 -0.10 -1.73
C ALA A 88 -5.43 -0.55 -3.03
N TYR A 89 -6.63 -0.03 -3.27
CA TYR A 89 -7.45 -0.39 -4.42
C TYR A 89 -7.76 0.82 -5.29
N TYR A 90 -7.79 0.62 -6.59
CA TYR A 90 -8.42 1.54 -7.53
C TYR A 90 -9.93 1.62 -7.32
N ALA A 91 -10.58 2.64 -7.85
CA ALA A 91 -12.04 2.75 -7.82
C ALA A 91 -12.73 1.60 -8.58
N SER A 92 -12.04 0.94 -9.50
CA SER A 92 -12.49 -0.26 -10.21
C SER A 92 -12.54 -1.51 -9.32
N GLY A 93 -11.98 -1.46 -8.10
CA GLY A 93 -11.83 -2.61 -7.20
C GLY A 93 -10.56 -3.43 -7.43
N GLN A 94 -9.76 -3.10 -8.45
CA GLN A 94 -8.48 -3.76 -8.67
C GLN A 94 -7.43 -3.27 -7.69
N VAL A 95 -6.50 -4.16 -7.31
CA VAL A 95 -5.37 -3.80 -6.45
C VAL A 95 -4.50 -2.77 -7.15
N ALA A 96 -4.23 -1.65 -6.47
CA ALA A 96 -3.30 -0.62 -6.92
C ALA A 96 -1.91 -0.83 -6.33
N GLU A 97 -1.86 -1.28 -5.07
CA GLU A 97 -0.61 -1.42 -4.33
C GLU A 97 -0.76 -2.49 -3.23
N ARG A 98 0.29 -3.24 -2.99
CA ARG A 98 0.41 -4.20 -1.89
C ARG A 98 1.74 -4.02 -1.18
N ILE A 99 1.70 -3.70 0.10
CA ILE A 99 2.85 -3.43 0.95
C ILE A 99 2.88 -4.43 2.10
N PRO A 100 3.90 -5.29 2.21
CA PRO A 100 4.05 -6.20 3.34
C PRO A 100 4.66 -5.47 4.54
N PHE A 101 4.05 -5.63 5.72
CA PHE A 101 4.55 -5.12 6.98
C PHE A 101 4.87 -6.25 7.95
N GLN A 102 5.96 -6.11 8.66
CA GLN A 102 6.33 -6.93 9.80
C GLN A 102 6.70 -6.00 10.96
N MET A 103 5.95 -6.11 12.07
CA MET A 103 6.17 -5.29 13.27
C MET A 103 6.28 -3.77 13.00
N GLY A 104 5.48 -3.26 12.04
CA GLY A 104 5.40 -1.85 11.68
C GLY A 104 6.38 -1.38 10.61
N GLU A 105 7.32 -2.20 10.20
CA GLU A 105 8.29 -1.91 9.15
C GLU A 105 7.95 -2.67 7.86
N ILE A 106 8.23 -2.06 6.71
CA ILE A 106 8.06 -2.75 5.42
C ILE A 106 9.09 -3.88 5.34
N ASN A 107 8.59 -5.12 5.17
CA ASN A 107 9.44 -6.31 5.08
C ASN A 107 8.80 -7.35 4.15
N GLY A 108 9.46 -7.65 3.04
CA GLY A 108 8.98 -8.56 2.00
C GLY A 108 8.86 -7.87 0.65
N ILE A 109 7.98 -8.40 -0.21
CA ILE A 109 7.82 -7.91 -1.58
C ILE A 109 6.75 -6.83 -1.62
N TYR A 110 7.17 -5.61 -1.96
CA TYR A 110 6.29 -4.53 -2.38
C TYR A 110 5.91 -4.71 -3.85
N GLU A 111 4.65 -4.52 -4.16
CA GLU A 111 4.12 -4.58 -5.53
C GLU A 111 3.15 -3.41 -5.77
N SER A 112 3.23 -2.80 -6.93
CA SER A 112 2.20 -1.90 -7.43
C SER A 112 1.75 -2.32 -8.81
N PHE A 113 0.54 -1.91 -9.18
CA PHE A 113 -0.13 -2.36 -10.38
C PHE A 113 -0.71 -1.18 -11.15
N PHE A 114 -0.89 -1.34 -12.44
CA PHE A 114 -1.66 -0.43 -13.27
C PHE A 114 -3.18 -0.62 -13.07
N PRO A 115 -4.03 0.36 -13.48
CA PRO A 115 -5.49 0.23 -13.33
C PRO A 115 -6.12 -0.95 -14.06
N ASP A 116 -5.45 -1.53 -15.05
CA ASP A 116 -5.86 -2.75 -15.77
C ASP A 116 -5.45 -4.05 -15.05
N GLY A 117 -4.70 -3.91 -13.93
CA GLY A 117 -4.18 -5.01 -13.12
C GLY A 117 -2.80 -5.52 -13.54
N GLY A 118 -2.22 -4.98 -14.61
CA GLY A 118 -0.85 -5.30 -15.02
C GLY A 118 0.17 -4.84 -13.97
N PRO A 119 1.32 -5.54 -13.82
CA PRO A 119 2.36 -5.15 -12.88
C PRO A 119 2.97 -3.80 -13.28
N LYS A 120 3.17 -2.90 -12.30
CA LYS A 120 3.81 -1.60 -12.51
C LYS A 120 5.21 -1.57 -11.91
N GLN A 121 5.35 -2.10 -10.68
CA GLN A 121 6.61 -2.10 -9.96
C GLN A 121 6.67 -3.26 -8.98
N ARG A 122 7.87 -3.81 -8.80
CA ARG A 122 8.16 -4.82 -7.79
C ARG A 122 9.53 -4.55 -7.18
N VAL A 123 9.61 -4.61 -5.86
CA VAL A 123 10.87 -4.46 -5.12
C VAL A 123 10.80 -5.25 -3.80
N VAL A 124 11.93 -5.77 -3.36
CA VAL A 124 12.03 -6.44 -2.06
C VAL A 124 12.49 -5.43 -1.01
N PHE A 125 11.83 -5.44 0.15
CA PHE A 125 12.26 -4.70 1.33
C PHE A 125 12.73 -5.67 2.41
N VAL A 126 13.79 -5.30 3.10
CA VAL A 126 14.28 -5.96 4.31
C VAL A 126 14.51 -4.87 5.35
N ASP A 127 13.82 -4.98 6.50
CA ASP A 127 13.90 -4.02 7.60
C ASP A 127 13.75 -2.56 7.11
N GLY A 128 12.71 -2.30 6.30
CA GLY A 128 12.36 -0.99 5.78
C GLY A 128 13.23 -0.47 4.62
N GLN A 129 14.22 -1.23 4.16
CA GLN A 129 15.15 -0.81 3.11
C GLN A 129 15.02 -1.69 1.86
N GLU A 130 15.10 -1.08 0.68
CA GLU A 130 15.14 -1.84 -0.58
C GLU A 130 16.36 -2.74 -0.61
N GLN A 131 16.14 -3.99 -1.01
CA GLN A 131 17.16 -5.03 -1.07
C GLN A 131 16.97 -5.96 -2.27
N GLY A 132 18.01 -6.16 -3.07
CA GLY A 132 17.97 -7.04 -4.22
C GLY A 132 17.33 -6.39 -5.44
N GLU A 133 16.66 -7.20 -6.24
CA GLU A 133 16.11 -6.78 -7.53
C GLU A 133 14.93 -5.83 -7.39
N PHE A 134 14.97 -4.77 -8.20
CA PHE A 134 13.88 -3.85 -8.49
C PHE A 134 13.48 -4.03 -9.96
N THR A 135 12.21 -4.17 -10.22
CA THR A 135 11.66 -4.17 -11.57
C THR A 135 10.53 -3.15 -11.70
N GLN A 136 10.55 -2.42 -12.81
CA GLN A 136 9.45 -1.54 -13.23
C GLN A 136 9.02 -1.93 -14.64
N PHE A 137 7.73 -1.79 -14.91
CA PHE A 137 7.12 -2.17 -16.18
C PHE A 137 6.45 -0.97 -16.84
N HIS A 138 6.40 -0.97 -18.15
CA HIS A 138 5.51 -0.15 -18.96
C HIS A 138 4.06 -0.66 -18.86
N ALA A 139 3.10 0.19 -19.24
CA ALA A 139 1.68 -0.17 -19.18
C ALA A 139 1.28 -1.35 -20.09
N ASP A 140 2.09 -1.66 -21.09
CA ASP A 140 1.92 -2.83 -21.95
C ASP A 140 2.53 -4.13 -21.39
N GLY A 141 3.07 -4.06 -20.14
CA GLY A 141 3.66 -5.19 -19.42
C GLY A 141 5.11 -5.49 -19.76
N LYS A 142 5.75 -4.75 -20.67
CA LYS A 142 7.19 -4.88 -20.93
C LYS A 142 8.01 -4.24 -19.81
N LEU A 143 9.23 -4.74 -19.62
CA LEU A 143 10.19 -4.14 -18.70
C LEU A 143 10.50 -2.69 -19.09
N ALA A 144 10.49 -1.80 -18.11
CA ALA A 144 10.96 -0.42 -18.22
C ALA A 144 12.31 -0.26 -17.54
N ILE A 145 12.44 -0.74 -16.28
CA ILE A 145 13.68 -0.65 -15.51
C ILE A 145 13.95 -1.98 -14.81
N VAL A 146 15.19 -2.42 -14.84
CA VAL A 146 15.75 -3.45 -13.97
C VAL A 146 16.92 -2.84 -13.21
N ALA A 147 16.89 -2.95 -11.89
CA ALA A 147 17.93 -2.41 -11.02
C ALA A 147 18.16 -3.34 -9.83
N ASN A 148 19.22 -3.09 -9.09
CA ASN A 148 19.47 -3.75 -7.82
C ASN A 148 19.75 -2.74 -6.73
N PHE A 149 19.27 -3.05 -5.52
CA PHE A 149 19.48 -2.27 -4.33
C PHE A 149 20.21 -3.09 -3.26
N SER A 150 21.02 -2.41 -2.48
CA SER A 150 21.59 -2.92 -1.25
C SER A 150 21.40 -1.88 -0.15
N LYS A 151 20.59 -2.21 0.87
CA LYS A 151 20.28 -1.31 1.99
C LYS A 151 19.77 0.07 1.53
N GLY A 152 18.84 0.09 0.57
CA GLY A 152 18.24 1.30 0.03
C GLY A 152 19.10 2.09 -0.96
N ILE A 153 20.30 1.58 -1.32
CA ILE A 153 21.22 2.25 -2.23
C ILE A 153 21.35 1.41 -3.51
N LEU A 154 21.35 2.07 -4.67
CA LEU A 154 21.59 1.42 -5.95
C LEU A 154 22.96 0.73 -5.95
N GLU A 155 22.96 -0.57 -6.26
CA GLU A 155 24.14 -1.42 -6.25
C GLU A 155 24.04 -2.50 -7.33
N GLY A 156 25.01 -2.59 -8.24
CA GLY A 156 25.02 -3.60 -9.30
C GLY A 156 24.39 -3.10 -10.61
N ILE A 157 23.74 -3.99 -11.33
CA ILE A 157 23.27 -3.74 -12.70
C ILE A 157 22.09 -2.78 -12.69
N TRP A 158 22.11 -1.86 -13.67
CA TRP A 158 20.99 -1.02 -14.10
C TRP A 158 20.73 -1.26 -15.59
N GLU A 159 19.47 -1.46 -15.94
CA GLU A 159 19.00 -1.53 -17.31
C GLU A 159 17.71 -0.72 -17.45
N ASP A 160 17.61 0.06 -18.53
CA ASP A 160 16.48 0.92 -18.86
C ASP A 160 16.03 0.63 -20.29
N TYR A 161 14.74 0.47 -20.50
CA TYR A 161 14.13 0.04 -21.75
C TYR A 161 12.99 0.99 -22.16
N ASP A 162 12.81 1.18 -23.47
CA ASP A 162 11.66 1.89 -24.01
C ASP A 162 10.40 1.00 -24.05
N ASP A 163 9.27 1.63 -24.43
CA ASP A 163 7.98 0.94 -24.59
C ASP A 163 7.95 -0.12 -25.70
N GLN A 164 8.96 -0.14 -26.58
CA GLN A 164 9.14 -1.18 -27.57
C GLN A 164 9.97 -2.37 -27.04
N GLY A 165 10.52 -2.26 -25.82
CA GLY A 165 11.41 -3.24 -25.19
C GLY A 165 12.86 -3.13 -25.67
N ARG A 166 13.24 -2.01 -26.30
CA ARG A 166 14.62 -1.78 -26.75
C ARG A 166 15.41 -1.17 -25.60
N LEU A 167 16.62 -1.68 -25.40
CA LEU A 167 17.55 -1.17 -24.37
C LEU A 167 17.89 0.29 -24.68
N LEU A 168 17.66 1.20 -23.72
CA LEU A 168 18.02 2.61 -23.76
C LEU A 168 19.36 2.84 -23.06
N SER A 169 19.54 2.28 -21.87
CA SER A 169 20.79 2.39 -21.12
C SER A 169 21.08 1.13 -20.31
N LYS A 170 22.36 0.84 -20.13
CA LYS A 170 22.83 -0.24 -19.28
C LYS A 170 24.19 0.12 -18.69
N GLY A 171 24.36 -0.15 -17.41
CA GLY A 171 25.60 0.07 -16.69
C GLY A 171 25.58 -0.52 -15.31
N MET A 172 26.49 -0.06 -14.49
CA MET A 172 26.58 -0.49 -13.10
C MET A 172 26.57 0.70 -12.15
N TYR A 173 25.93 0.49 -11.02
CA TYR A 173 26.01 1.35 -9.85
C TYR A 173 26.85 0.70 -8.76
N GLN A 174 27.61 1.50 -8.04
CA GLN A 174 28.31 1.12 -6.83
C GLN A 174 28.12 2.24 -5.80
N GLN A 175 27.54 1.89 -4.65
CA GLN A 175 27.22 2.84 -3.58
C GLN A 175 26.41 4.06 -4.06
N GLY A 176 25.51 3.86 -5.03
CA GLY A 176 24.63 4.90 -5.59
C GLY A 176 25.22 5.70 -6.73
N ASP A 177 26.51 5.52 -7.05
CA ASP A 177 27.20 6.20 -8.15
C ASP A 177 27.31 5.31 -9.39
N ARG A 178 27.22 5.93 -10.57
CA ARG A 178 27.51 5.26 -11.84
C ARG A 178 29.01 4.91 -11.90
N VAL A 179 29.32 3.64 -12.21
CA VAL A 179 30.70 3.16 -12.34
C VAL A 179 30.90 2.39 -13.64
N GLY A 180 32.16 2.33 -14.08
CA GLY A 180 32.55 1.58 -15.29
C GLY A 180 31.97 2.17 -16.58
N GLU A 181 31.92 1.32 -17.60
CA GLU A 181 31.37 1.70 -18.90
C GLU A 181 29.84 1.64 -18.89
N TRP A 182 29.19 2.68 -19.43
CA TRP A 182 27.77 2.76 -19.64
C TRP A 182 27.47 2.69 -21.13
N LYS A 183 26.58 1.79 -21.49
CA LYS A 183 26.01 1.74 -22.83
C LYS A 183 24.75 2.59 -22.85
N GLU A 184 24.77 3.67 -23.61
CA GLU A 184 23.58 4.48 -23.89
C GLU A 184 23.22 4.32 -25.37
N VAL A 185 21.97 3.93 -25.63
CA VAL A 185 21.44 3.80 -26.99
C VAL A 185 20.49 4.96 -27.20
N TYR A 186 21.02 6.07 -27.69
CA TYR A 186 20.17 7.16 -28.14
C TYR A 186 19.34 6.67 -29.33
N PRO A 187 18.01 6.87 -29.32
CA PRO A 187 17.24 6.64 -30.53
C PRO A 187 17.87 7.50 -31.63
N ALA A 188 18.19 6.87 -32.75
CA ALA A 188 18.75 7.61 -33.89
C ALA A 188 17.84 8.81 -34.14
N VAL A 189 18.38 10.02 -34.00
CA VAL A 189 17.69 11.24 -34.43
C VAL A 189 17.45 11.02 -35.92
N SER A 190 16.21 10.60 -36.26
CA SER A 190 15.82 10.51 -37.65
C SER A 190 16.02 11.89 -38.24
N GLU A 191 16.93 11.95 -39.21
CA GLU A 191 17.28 13.14 -39.95
C GLU A 191 16.03 13.81 -40.55
N PHE A 192 15.38 14.70 -39.80
CA PHE A 192 14.43 15.68 -40.35
C PHE A 192 15.18 16.99 -40.61
N TYR A 193 16.31 16.91 -41.30
CA TYR A 193 16.91 18.03 -42.01
C TYR A 193 17.26 17.57 -43.44
N GLN A 194 16.25 17.44 -44.28
CA GLN A 194 16.42 17.58 -45.71
C GLN A 194 15.51 18.69 -46.21
N LYS A 195 16.18 19.86 -46.42
CA LYS A 195 15.92 20.98 -47.34
C LYS A 195 14.52 21.56 -47.42
#